data_dc77ec7348db033b199a93beebe0e0c5
#
_entry.id   dc77ec7348db033b199a93beebe0e0c5
#
_cell.length_a   1.000
_cell.length_b   1.000
_cell.length_c   1.000
_cell.angle_alpha   90.00
_cell.angle_beta   90.00
_cell.angle_gamma   90.00
#
_symmetry.space_group_name_H-M   'P 1'
#
loop_
_entity.id
_entity.type
_entity.pdbx_description
1 polymer ?
#
loop_
_entity_poly.entity_id
_entity_poly.type
_entity_poly.pdbx_seq_one_letter_code
_entity_poly.pdbx_strand_id
1 'polypeptide(L)'
;LFRMPYSLHEKTALASVVLSKDEILNFNPNHADALQIKINNFLPNNFEGEAKNLLSCAWKWYLEKKAHEQKNADLRYEKMNGWNFAPIEMKNVTEEMFPPAINKLLMGLSDGRKRGLFILLTFLKSAGFAPDYIQKKVREWNEKNTPPLKEGYVRSQLDWHIRQTKKILPPNYSNEAFYLDLGLLEKKPSTKNPLVDVMKSLRKRFPDRIQF
;
A
#
# COMPACT_ATOMS: atom_id res chain seq x y z
N LEU A 1 -5.34 -6.96 -13.88
CA LEU A 1 -5.86 -6.44 -15.16
C LEU A 1 -5.34 -7.33 -16.27
N PHE A 2 -6.26 -7.91 -17.07
CA PHE A 2 -5.95 -8.69 -18.26
C PHE A 2 -6.31 -7.85 -19.48
N ARG A 3 -5.55 -8.02 -20.56
CA ARG A 3 -5.88 -7.39 -21.83
C ARG A 3 -7.00 -8.16 -22.50
N MET A 4 -7.93 -7.45 -23.10
CA MET A 4 -8.96 -8.07 -23.92
C MET A 4 -8.32 -8.71 -25.15
N PRO A 5 -8.74 -9.93 -25.54
CA PRO A 5 -8.30 -10.52 -26.80
C PRO A 5 -8.50 -9.55 -27.97
N TYR A 6 -7.53 -9.51 -28.85
CA TYR A 6 -7.49 -8.61 -30.04
C TYR A 6 -7.45 -7.12 -29.76
N SER A 7 -7.24 -6.69 -28.48
CA SER A 7 -6.94 -5.29 -28.19
C SER A 7 -5.52 -4.93 -28.56
N LEU A 8 -5.31 -3.67 -29.00
CA LEU A 8 -3.98 -3.19 -29.37
C LEU A 8 -3.17 -2.74 -28.13
N HIS A 9 -1.87 -2.97 -28.21
CA HIS A 9 -0.94 -2.43 -27.23
C HIS A 9 -0.58 -0.99 -27.59
N GLU A 10 -0.80 -0.06 -26.66
CA GLU A 10 -0.67 1.39 -26.86
C GLU A 10 0.70 1.87 -27.41
N LYS A 11 1.79 1.16 -27.10
CA LYS A 11 3.15 1.56 -27.49
C LYS A 11 3.67 0.85 -28.72
N THR A 12 3.22 -0.39 -28.97
CA THR A 12 3.77 -1.24 -30.04
C THR A 12 2.80 -1.45 -31.18
N ALA A 13 1.52 -1.07 -31.00
CA ALA A 13 0.42 -1.36 -31.90
C ALA A 13 0.21 -2.85 -32.22
N LEU A 14 0.89 -3.76 -31.53
CA LEU A 14 0.67 -5.18 -31.65
C LEU A 14 -0.62 -5.60 -30.97
N ALA A 15 -1.33 -6.56 -31.54
CA ALA A 15 -2.57 -7.08 -30.99
C ALA A 15 -2.33 -8.16 -29.92
N SER A 16 -3.24 -8.27 -28.96
CA SER A 16 -3.28 -9.37 -28.01
C SER A 16 -3.92 -10.59 -28.71
N VAL A 17 -3.09 -11.48 -29.25
CA VAL A 17 -3.57 -12.64 -30.02
C VAL A 17 -3.93 -13.82 -29.11
N VAL A 18 -4.90 -14.60 -29.56
CA VAL A 18 -5.30 -15.86 -28.92
C VAL A 18 -4.50 -17.00 -29.53
N LEU A 19 -3.78 -17.71 -28.69
CA LEU A 19 -2.95 -18.85 -29.08
C LEU A 19 -3.47 -20.13 -28.45
N SER A 20 -3.37 -21.23 -29.18
CA SER A 20 -3.48 -22.57 -28.62
C SER A 20 -2.21 -22.92 -27.82
N LYS A 21 -2.26 -23.96 -26.98
CA LYS A 21 -1.09 -24.40 -26.20
C LYS A 21 0.10 -24.77 -27.08
N ASP A 22 -0.17 -25.36 -28.24
CA ASP A 22 0.85 -25.83 -29.16
C ASP A 22 1.52 -24.69 -29.93
N GLU A 23 0.82 -23.56 -30.10
CA GLU A 23 1.34 -22.36 -30.77
C GLU A 23 2.27 -21.53 -29.87
N ILE A 24 2.19 -21.70 -28.55
CA ILE A 24 2.91 -20.83 -27.60
C ILE A 24 4.42 -20.91 -27.81
N LEU A 25 4.97 -22.11 -28.03
CA LEU A 25 6.42 -22.33 -28.14
C LEU A 25 6.99 -21.76 -29.48
N ASN A 26 6.16 -21.66 -30.50
CA ASN A 26 6.55 -21.20 -31.84
C ASN A 26 6.06 -19.79 -32.16
N PHE A 27 5.49 -19.10 -31.15
CA PHE A 27 4.95 -17.76 -31.35
C PHE A 27 6.04 -16.72 -31.60
N ASN A 28 5.89 -15.98 -32.70
CA ASN A 28 6.72 -14.82 -32.99
C ASN A 28 5.91 -13.55 -32.83
N PRO A 29 6.41 -12.49 -32.14
CA PRO A 29 5.71 -11.22 -31.98
C PRO A 29 5.22 -10.58 -33.29
N ASN A 30 5.90 -10.82 -34.40
CA ASN A 30 5.46 -10.34 -35.73
C ASN A 30 4.10 -10.92 -36.15
N HIS A 31 3.69 -12.07 -35.60
CA HIS A 31 2.37 -12.65 -35.85
C HIS A 31 1.24 -11.90 -35.12
N ALA A 32 1.59 -10.92 -34.27
CA ALA A 32 0.65 -10.05 -33.59
C ALA A 32 0.42 -8.72 -34.31
N ASP A 33 0.89 -8.56 -35.53
CA ASP A 33 0.59 -7.40 -36.37
C ASP A 33 -0.95 -7.31 -36.59
N ALA A 34 -1.53 -6.20 -36.20
CA ALA A 34 -2.97 -5.99 -36.23
C ALA A 34 -3.62 -6.15 -37.63
N LEU A 35 -2.83 -5.96 -38.70
CA LEU A 35 -3.27 -6.10 -40.10
C LEU A 35 -3.21 -7.54 -40.61
N GLN A 36 -2.51 -8.43 -39.89
CA GLN A 36 -2.22 -9.80 -40.35
C GLN A 36 -2.70 -10.89 -39.38
N ILE A 37 -3.29 -10.50 -38.22
CA ILE A 37 -3.72 -11.47 -37.22
C ILE A 37 -4.85 -12.38 -37.75
N LYS A 38 -4.74 -13.66 -37.42
CA LYS A 38 -5.79 -14.63 -37.56
C LYS A 38 -6.71 -14.57 -36.32
N ILE A 39 -8.00 -14.42 -36.56
CA ILE A 39 -8.99 -14.44 -35.48
C ILE A 39 -9.32 -15.88 -35.14
N ASN A 40 -8.91 -16.30 -33.91
CA ASN A 40 -9.27 -17.59 -33.36
C ASN A 40 -10.44 -17.41 -32.37
N ASN A 41 -11.34 -18.39 -32.35
CA ASN A 41 -12.38 -18.41 -31.34
C ASN A 41 -11.72 -18.68 -29.96
N PHE A 42 -11.94 -17.79 -28.99
CA PHE A 42 -11.40 -17.90 -27.63
C PHE A 42 -12.51 -18.17 -26.60
N LEU A 43 -13.76 -18.14 -27.02
CA LEU A 43 -14.86 -18.53 -26.14
C LEU A 43 -14.98 -20.05 -26.18
N PRO A 44 -14.81 -20.75 -25.05
CA PRO A 44 -15.02 -22.19 -25.01
C PRO A 44 -16.51 -22.51 -25.29
N ASN A 45 -16.78 -23.68 -25.83
CA ASN A 45 -18.12 -24.20 -25.87
C ASN A 45 -18.56 -24.53 -24.45
N ASN A 46 -19.43 -23.70 -23.90
CA ASN A 46 -19.90 -23.85 -22.53
C ASN A 46 -21.11 -24.82 -22.51
N PHE A 47 -21.18 -25.62 -21.45
CA PHE A 47 -22.34 -26.45 -21.18
C PHE A 47 -22.89 -26.16 -19.78
N GLU A 48 -24.15 -26.43 -19.57
CA GLU A 48 -24.82 -26.16 -18.31
C GLU A 48 -24.18 -26.95 -17.17
N GLY A 49 -23.84 -26.26 -16.09
CA GLY A 49 -23.24 -26.87 -14.90
C GLY A 49 -21.72 -27.07 -14.97
N GLU A 50 -21.05 -26.73 -16.06
CA GLU A 50 -19.59 -26.87 -16.24
C GLU A 50 -18.76 -26.30 -15.08
N ALA A 51 -19.14 -25.10 -14.61
CA ALA A 51 -18.43 -24.42 -13.52
C ALA A 51 -18.84 -24.89 -12.11
N LYS A 52 -19.77 -25.83 -11.96
CA LYS A 52 -20.33 -26.22 -10.65
C LYS A 52 -19.26 -26.71 -9.68
N ASN A 53 -18.35 -27.55 -10.15
CA ASN A 53 -17.27 -28.10 -9.33
C ASN A 53 -16.28 -27.01 -8.94
N LEU A 54 -15.89 -26.13 -9.88
CA LEU A 54 -15.00 -25.02 -9.63
C LEU A 54 -15.61 -24.04 -8.62
N LEU A 55 -16.89 -23.71 -8.77
CA LEU A 55 -17.62 -22.85 -7.83
C LEU A 55 -17.67 -23.47 -6.42
N SER A 56 -17.94 -24.76 -6.33
CA SER A 56 -17.96 -25.47 -5.04
C SER A 56 -16.60 -25.46 -4.36
N CYS A 57 -15.52 -25.71 -5.11
CA CYS A 57 -14.15 -25.64 -4.59
C CYS A 57 -13.77 -24.24 -4.15
N ALA A 58 -14.10 -23.22 -4.98
CA ALA A 58 -13.83 -21.83 -4.66
C ALA A 58 -14.60 -21.37 -3.41
N TRP A 59 -15.86 -21.78 -3.27
CA TRP A 59 -16.68 -21.48 -2.11
C TRP A 59 -16.13 -22.14 -0.82
N LYS A 60 -15.74 -23.41 -0.89
CA LYS A 60 -15.10 -24.12 0.23
C LYS A 60 -13.82 -23.41 0.66
N TRP A 61 -12.93 -23.08 -0.29
CA TRP A 61 -11.71 -22.33 -0.02
C TRP A 61 -12.00 -20.97 0.62
N TYR A 62 -13.00 -20.24 0.11
CA TYR A 62 -13.40 -18.93 0.69
C TYR A 62 -13.86 -19.08 2.15
N LEU A 63 -14.66 -20.09 2.47
CA LEU A 63 -15.12 -20.34 3.84
C LEU A 63 -13.97 -20.70 4.77
N GLU A 64 -13.07 -21.57 4.33
CA GLU A 64 -11.86 -21.95 5.09
C GLU A 64 -10.97 -20.75 5.37
N LYS A 65 -10.72 -19.92 4.34
CA LYS A 65 -9.94 -18.69 4.47
C LYS A 65 -10.59 -17.71 5.45
N LYS A 66 -11.88 -17.50 5.34
CA LYS A 66 -12.65 -16.62 6.23
C LYS A 66 -12.60 -17.10 7.68
N ALA A 67 -12.76 -18.42 7.90
CA ALA A 67 -12.65 -19.02 9.23
C ALA A 67 -11.24 -18.86 9.81
N HIS A 68 -10.20 -18.99 8.98
CA HIS A 68 -8.80 -18.79 9.39
C HIS A 68 -8.49 -17.34 9.70
N GLU A 69 -9.02 -16.40 8.91
CA GLU A 69 -8.90 -14.96 9.17
C GLU A 69 -9.61 -14.56 10.48
N GLN A 70 -10.77 -15.15 10.74
CA GLN A 70 -11.54 -14.91 11.96
C GLN A 70 -10.83 -15.46 13.21
N LYS A 71 -10.33 -16.71 13.16
CA LYS A 71 -9.48 -17.28 14.24
C LYS A 71 -8.22 -16.45 14.50
N ASN A 72 -7.57 -15.97 13.44
CA ASN A 72 -6.40 -15.09 13.58
C ASN A 72 -6.76 -13.71 14.13
N ALA A 73 -7.96 -13.19 13.83
CA ALA A 73 -8.47 -11.97 14.42
C ALA A 73 -8.76 -12.18 15.92
N ASP A 74 -9.44 -13.28 16.28
CA ASP A 74 -9.75 -13.61 17.68
C ASP A 74 -8.49 -13.82 18.51
N LEU A 75 -7.49 -14.55 17.98
CA LEU A 75 -6.17 -14.71 18.62
C LEU A 75 -5.39 -13.39 18.74
N ARG A 76 -5.60 -12.45 17.80
CA ARG A 76 -5.05 -11.11 17.92
C ARG A 76 -5.80 -10.29 18.98
N TYR A 77 -7.13 -10.44 19.06
CA TYR A 77 -7.95 -9.80 20.10
C TYR A 77 -7.60 -10.33 21.48
N GLU A 78 -7.42 -11.65 21.67
CA GLU A 78 -6.98 -12.24 22.93
C GLU A 78 -5.57 -11.81 23.33
N LYS A 79 -4.63 -11.77 22.39
CA LYS A 79 -3.28 -11.21 22.64
C LYS A 79 -3.30 -9.71 22.91
N MET A 80 -4.28 -8.95 22.34
CA MET A 80 -4.43 -7.52 22.61
C MET A 80 -5.15 -7.25 23.93
N ASN A 81 -6.09 -8.10 24.33
CA ASN A 81 -6.80 -7.97 25.63
C ASN A 81 -5.91 -8.32 26.83
N GLY A 82 -4.84 -9.11 26.64
CA GLY A 82 -3.78 -9.28 27.63
C GLY A 82 -2.83 -8.10 27.75
N TRP A 83 -2.88 -7.17 26.81
CA TRP A 83 -2.14 -5.91 26.82
C TRP A 83 -3.18 -4.80 26.66
N ASN A 84 -3.60 -4.23 27.79
CA ASN A 84 -4.46 -3.05 27.85
C ASN A 84 -3.76 -1.86 27.16
N PHE A 85 -3.62 -1.91 25.84
CA PHE A 85 -3.33 -0.72 25.05
C PHE A 85 -4.64 0.02 24.82
N ALA A 86 -5.06 0.83 25.81
CA ALA A 86 -5.87 1.99 25.47
C ALA A 86 -5.21 2.68 24.27
N PRO A 87 -5.97 3.11 23.23
CA PRO A 87 -5.39 3.86 22.13
C PRO A 87 -4.67 5.05 22.74
N ILE A 88 -3.34 5.05 22.75
CA ILE A 88 -2.59 6.19 23.26
C ILE A 88 -2.91 7.33 22.31
N GLU A 89 -3.77 8.23 22.76
CA GLU A 89 -3.93 9.51 22.11
C GLU A 89 -2.59 10.23 22.20
N MET A 90 -1.89 10.31 21.08
CA MET A 90 -0.63 11.05 21.01
C MET A 90 -0.96 12.54 21.05
N LYS A 91 -1.14 13.08 22.27
CA LYS A 91 -1.28 14.52 22.50
C LYS A 91 0.11 15.13 22.66
N ASN A 92 0.30 16.33 22.11
CA ASN A 92 1.54 17.12 22.20
C ASN A 92 2.77 16.54 21.47
N VAL A 93 2.58 15.87 20.34
CA VAL A 93 3.68 15.51 19.45
C VAL A 93 4.18 16.76 18.73
N THR A 94 5.49 17.03 18.82
CA THR A 94 6.17 18.13 18.10
C THR A 94 7.11 17.57 17.03
N GLU A 95 7.50 18.39 16.07
CA GLU A 95 8.43 17.98 15.00
C GLU A 95 9.79 17.50 15.53
N GLU A 96 10.24 18.03 16.69
CA GLU A 96 11.46 17.60 17.36
C GLU A 96 11.47 16.10 17.74
N MET A 97 10.28 15.50 17.85
CA MET A 97 10.13 14.09 18.21
C MET A 97 10.06 13.18 16.98
N PHE A 98 10.18 13.75 15.78
CA PHE A 98 10.13 12.94 14.57
C PHE A 98 11.35 12.01 14.48
N PRO A 99 11.11 10.72 14.16
CA PRO A 99 12.21 9.77 14.00
C PRO A 99 13.11 10.14 12.82
N PRO A 100 14.37 9.69 12.82
CA PRO A 100 15.31 9.98 11.73
C PRO A 100 14.77 9.67 10.34
N ALA A 101 14.02 8.56 10.18
CA ALA A 101 13.40 8.20 8.91
C ALA A 101 12.40 9.25 8.41
N ILE A 102 11.61 9.83 9.31
CA ILE A 102 10.64 10.89 8.95
C ILE A 102 11.37 12.19 8.65
N ASN A 103 12.38 12.55 9.44
CA ASN A 103 13.18 13.75 9.18
C ASN A 103 13.87 13.66 7.81
N LYS A 104 14.44 12.49 7.48
CA LYS A 104 15.07 12.26 6.16
C LYS A 104 14.03 12.29 5.04
N LEU A 105 12.84 11.73 5.25
CA LEU A 105 11.72 11.82 4.30
C LEU A 105 11.35 13.27 4.00
N LEU A 106 11.30 14.13 5.01
CA LEU A 106 10.96 15.56 4.87
C LEU A 106 11.98 16.38 4.09
N MET A 107 13.15 15.83 3.80
CA MET A 107 14.15 16.45 2.91
C MET A 107 13.77 16.36 1.42
N GLY A 108 12.75 15.55 1.09
CA GLY A 108 12.32 15.26 -0.28
C GLY A 108 12.93 13.98 -0.85
N LEU A 109 12.35 13.49 -1.94
CA LEU A 109 12.75 12.25 -2.62
C LEU A 109 12.89 12.48 -4.13
N SER A 110 13.85 11.80 -4.75
CA SER A 110 13.98 11.71 -6.21
C SER A 110 13.20 10.52 -6.78
N ASP A 111 13.06 9.44 -6.02
CA ASP A 111 12.27 8.25 -6.38
C ASP A 111 11.36 7.78 -5.24
N GLY A 112 10.39 6.93 -5.55
CA GLY A 112 9.46 6.38 -4.56
C GLY A 112 8.55 7.40 -3.89
N ARG A 113 8.40 8.60 -4.44
CA ARG A 113 7.61 9.72 -3.89
C ARG A 113 6.18 9.37 -3.50
N LYS A 114 5.52 8.46 -4.22
CA LYS A 114 4.17 7.98 -3.86
C LYS A 114 4.19 7.16 -2.55
N ARG A 115 5.22 6.34 -2.35
CA ARG A 115 5.43 5.59 -1.11
C ARG A 115 5.79 6.55 0.03
N GLY A 116 6.63 7.55 -0.24
CA GLY A 116 6.96 8.61 0.71
C GLY A 116 5.74 9.39 1.16
N LEU A 117 4.86 9.78 0.23
CA LEU A 117 3.59 10.44 0.54
C LEU A 117 2.71 9.59 1.47
N PHE A 118 2.61 8.28 1.20
CA PHE A 118 1.85 7.36 2.04
C PHE A 118 2.42 7.27 3.46
N ILE A 119 3.74 7.16 3.61
CA ILE A 119 4.39 7.17 4.93
C ILE A 119 4.05 8.46 5.67
N LEU A 120 4.23 9.61 5.01
CA LEU A 120 4.05 10.93 5.62
C LEU A 120 2.60 11.14 6.08
N LEU A 121 1.62 10.85 5.21
CA LEU A 121 0.20 11.00 5.52
C LEU A 121 -0.24 10.11 6.70
N THR A 122 0.13 8.83 6.65
CA THR A 122 -0.25 7.87 7.69
C THR A 122 0.46 8.16 9.01
N PHE A 123 1.70 8.63 8.97
CA PHE A 123 2.45 9.04 10.16
C PHE A 123 1.83 10.28 10.81
N LEU A 124 1.68 11.39 10.08
CA LEU A 124 1.18 12.65 10.62
C LEU A 124 -0.25 12.49 11.18
N LYS A 125 -1.14 11.81 10.44
CA LYS A 125 -2.49 11.55 10.91
C LYS A 125 -2.51 10.68 12.17
N SER A 126 -1.70 9.63 12.22
CA SER A 126 -1.62 8.73 13.38
C SER A 126 -0.94 9.38 14.59
N ALA A 127 -0.07 10.35 14.36
CA ALA A 127 0.56 11.16 15.40
C ALA A 127 -0.37 12.28 15.94
N GLY A 128 -1.59 12.43 15.37
CA GLY A 128 -2.61 13.34 15.88
C GLY A 128 -2.50 14.78 15.37
N PHE A 129 -1.77 15.04 14.29
CA PHE A 129 -1.71 16.37 13.69
C PHE A 129 -3.02 16.77 13.03
N ALA A 130 -3.37 18.06 13.14
CA ALA A 130 -4.57 18.62 12.53
C ALA A 130 -4.51 18.55 10.99
N PRO A 131 -5.68 18.42 10.31
CA PRO A 131 -5.75 18.35 8.86
C PRO A 131 -5.03 19.48 8.13
N ASP A 132 -5.16 20.71 8.60
CA ASP A 132 -4.52 21.89 7.99
C ASP A 132 -2.99 21.82 8.07
N TYR A 133 -2.48 21.36 9.22
CA TYR A 133 -1.05 21.12 9.39
C TYR A 133 -0.55 20.04 8.42
N ILE A 134 -1.30 18.91 8.30
CA ILE A 134 -0.96 17.81 7.39
C ILE A 134 -0.89 18.31 5.95
N GLN A 135 -1.91 19.07 5.51
CA GLN A 135 -1.95 19.65 4.17
C GLN A 135 -0.75 20.54 3.89
N LYS A 136 -0.44 21.47 4.81
CA LYS A 136 0.69 22.37 4.70
C LYS A 136 2.01 21.59 4.61
N LYS A 137 2.24 20.67 5.55
CA LYS A 137 3.49 19.88 5.62
C LYS A 137 3.70 18.99 4.40
N VAL A 138 2.63 18.40 3.86
CA VAL A 138 2.70 17.58 2.63
C VAL A 138 3.03 18.42 1.41
N ARG A 139 2.50 19.63 1.29
CA ARG A 139 2.84 20.53 0.18
C ARG A 139 4.30 20.97 0.25
N GLU A 140 4.76 21.44 1.40
CA GLU A 140 6.16 21.80 1.65
C GLU A 140 7.11 20.62 1.32
N TRP A 141 6.73 19.41 1.68
CA TRP A 141 7.48 18.21 1.34
C TRP A 141 7.47 17.94 -0.16
N ASN A 142 6.31 18.09 -0.83
CA ASN A 142 6.20 17.79 -2.26
C ASN A 142 7.05 18.75 -3.11
N GLU A 143 7.19 19.99 -2.71
CA GLU A 143 8.06 20.99 -3.38
C GLU A 143 9.54 20.59 -3.34
N LYS A 144 9.96 19.86 -2.32
CA LYS A 144 11.34 19.36 -2.19
C LYS A 144 11.63 18.10 -3.00
N ASN A 145 10.61 17.45 -3.56
CA ASN A 145 10.80 16.26 -4.39
C ASN A 145 11.30 16.63 -5.79
N THR A 146 12.08 15.74 -6.39
CA THR A 146 12.64 15.94 -7.74
C THR A 146 12.27 14.80 -8.67
N PRO A 147 11.34 15.01 -9.63
CA PRO A 147 10.37 16.12 -9.73
C PRO A 147 9.24 16.00 -8.69
N PRO A 148 8.51 17.08 -8.38
CA PRO A 148 7.35 17.03 -7.51
C PRO A 148 6.25 16.11 -8.06
N LEU A 149 5.43 15.54 -7.17
CA LEU A 149 4.20 14.84 -7.55
C LEU A 149 3.18 15.84 -8.11
N LYS A 150 2.38 15.40 -9.08
CA LYS A 150 1.29 16.22 -9.62
C LYS A 150 0.31 16.62 -8.52
N GLU A 151 -0.06 17.91 -8.46
CA GLU A 151 -0.93 18.47 -7.41
C GLU A 151 -2.26 17.71 -7.29
N GLY A 152 -2.89 17.35 -8.42
CA GLY A 152 -4.13 16.56 -8.42
C GLY A 152 -3.99 15.21 -7.72
N TYR A 153 -2.82 14.55 -7.84
CA TYR A 153 -2.55 13.30 -7.13
C TYR A 153 -2.39 13.53 -5.62
N VAL A 154 -1.60 14.53 -5.24
CA VAL A 154 -1.37 14.88 -3.82
C VAL A 154 -2.70 15.23 -3.16
N ARG A 155 -3.52 16.08 -3.78
CA ARG A 155 -4.83 16.47 -3.30
C ARG A 155 -5.76 15.27 -3.12
N SER A 156 -5.84 14.39 -4.10
CA SER A 156 -6.68 13.18 -4.03
C SER A 156 -6.26 12.26 -2.86
N GLN A 157 -4.95 12.10 -2.61
CA GLN A 157 -4.45 11.32 -1.49
C GLN A 157 -4.72 11.99 -0.13
N LEU A 158 -4.53 13.30 -0.03
CA LEU A 158 -4.87 14.08 1.15
C LEU A 158 -6.36 13.94 1.51
N ASP A 159 -7.25 14.20 0.56
CA ASP A 159 -8.70 14.13 0.75
C ASP A 159 -9.12 12.73 1.20
N TRP A 160 -8.58 11.70 0.56
CA TRP A 160 -8.89 10.32 0.93
C TRP A 160 -8.42 9.99 2.35
N HIS A 161 -7.16 10.28 2.69
CA HIS A 161 -6.62 10.00 4.02
C HIS A 161 -7.32 10.79 5.12
N ILE A 162 -7.66 12.07 4.89
CA ILE A 162 -8.35 12.91 5.88
C ILE A 162 -9.75 12.35 6.17
N ARG A 163 -10.49 11.93 5.14
CA ARG A 163 -11.86 11.40 5.29
C ARG A 163 -11.92 10.00 5.90
N GLN A 164 -10.84 9.25 5.89
CA GLN A 164 -10.84 7.90 6.47
C GLN A 164 -11.09 7.94 7.98
N THR A 165 -12.14 7.25 8.42
CA THR A 165 -12.42 7.03 9.85
C THR A 165 -11.55 5.92 10.43
N LYS A 166 -11.21 4.91 9.62
CA LYS A 166 -10.33 3.82 10.02
C LYS A 166 -8.90 4.32 10.18
N LYS A 167 -8.29 4.02 11.33
CA LYS A 167 -6.89 4.37 11.59
C LYS A 167 -5.96 3.54 10.71
N ILE A 168 -5.23 4.22 9.82
CA ILE A 168 -4.22 3.61 8.97
C ILE A 168 -2.85 3.99 9.54
N LEU A 169 -2.11 2.99 10.01
CA LEU A 169 -0.79 3.19 10.60
C LEU A 169 0.28 3.29 9.50
N PRO A 170 1.39 4.00 9.76
CA PRO A 170 2.53 3.98 8.86
C PRO A 170 3.11 2.57 8.76
N PRO A 171 3.73 2.21 7.63
CA PRO A 171 4.37 0.91 7.44
C PRO A 171 5.34 0.57 8.56
N ASN A 172 5.50 -0.72 8.85
CA ASN A 172 6.53 -1.17 9.77
C ASN A 172 7.90 -1.08 9.12
N TYR A 173 8.95 -0.86 9.91
CA TYR A 173 10.34 -0.83 9.44
C TYR A 173 10.81 -2.17 8.84
N SER A 174 10.11 -3.26 9.12
CA SER A 174 10.34 -4.55 8.48
C SER A 174 9.95 -4.56 6.99
N ASN A 175 9.15 -3.60 6.53
CA ASN A 175 8.83 -3.45 5.12
C ASN A 175 9.91 -2.61 4.43
N GLU A 176 10.91 -3.30 3.89
CA GLU A 176 12.10 -2.69 3.28
C GLU A 176 11.77 -1.70 2.17
N ALA A 177 10.74 -2.03 1.36
CA ALA A 177 10.30 -1.20 0.25
C ALA A 177 9.91 0.24 0.63
N PHE A 178 9.54 0.48 1.89
CA PHE A 178 9.15 1.80 2.37
C PHE A 178 10.27 2.59 3.04
N TYR A 179 11.35 1.93 3.49
CA TYR A 179 12.38 2.64 4.26
C TYR A 179 13.80 2.41 3.73
N LEU A 180 14.21 1.17 3.51
CA LEU A 180 15.54 0.87 3.00
C LEU A 180 15.66 1.22 1.53
N ASP A 181 14.72 0.76 0.69
CA ASP A 181 14.73 1.03 -0.75
C ASP A 181 14.53 2.52 -1.10
N LEU A 182 13.91 3.29 -0.19
CA LEU A 182 13.82 4.75 -0.32
C LEU A 182 15.03 5.48 0.24
N GLY A 183 16.01 4.77 0.77
CA GLY A 183 17.19 5.35 1.39
C GLY A 183 16.89 6.15 2.66
N LEU A 184 15.72 5.98 3.29
CA LEU A 184 15.34 6.68 4.51
C LEU A 184 16.07 6.14 5.74
N LEU A 185 16.48 4.88 5.68
CA LEU A 185 17.25 4.19 6.71
C LEU A 185 18.35 3.37 6.05
N GLU A 186 19.49 3.23 6.72
CA GLU A 186 20.58 2.34 6.30
C GLU A 186 20.38 0.91 6.82
N LYS A 187 19.77 0.78 7.98
CA LYS A 187 19.45 -0.49 8.63
C LYS A 187 18.15 -0.39 9.42
N LYS A 188 17.52 -1.53 9.62
CA LYS A 188 16.25 -1.62 10.39
C LYS A 188 16.47 -1.22 11.85
N PRO A 189 15.67 -0.28 12.37
CA PRO A 189 15.65 0.00 13.81
C PRO A 189 15.09 -1.18 14.61
N SER A 190 15.38 -1.20 15.91
CA SER A 190 14.80 -2.17 16.86
C SER A 190 13.30 -1.95 17.12
N THR A 191 12.80 -0.78 16.78
CA THR A 191 11.38 -0.39 16.92
C THR A 191 10.55 -0.86 15.72
N LYS A 192 9.25 -1.03 15.93
CA LYS A 192 8.36 -1.59 14.92
C LYS A 192 8.07 -0.61 13.76
N ASN A 193 7.83 0.65 14.09
CA ASN A 193 7.48 1.70 13.13
C ASN A 193 7.74 3.10 13.72
N PRO A 194 7.64 4.17 12.92
CA PRO A 194 7.90 5.55 13.36
C PRO A 194 7.07 6.02 14.56
N LEU A 195 5.85 5.53 14.73
CA LEU A 195 5.02 5.94 15.87
C LEU A 195 5.54 5.40 17.20
N VAL A 196 6.12 4.20 17.18
CA VAL A 196 6.76 3.62 18.39
C VAL A 196 7.96 4.46 18.82
N ASP A 197 8.69 5.05 17.89
CA ASP A 197 9.80 5.95 18.21
C ASP A 197 9.30 7.24 18.85
N VAL A 198 8.25 7.84 18.28
CA VAL A 198 7.59 9.02 18.89
C VAL A 198 7.08 8.70 20.29
N MET A 199 6.46 7.55 20.49
CA MET A 199 6.00 7.12 21.82
C MET A 199 7.13 6.99 22.82
N LYS A 200 8.28 6.44 22.41
CA LYS A 200 9.47 6.37 23.27
C LYS A 200 9.99 7.75 23.63
N SER A 201 10.00 8.68 22.69
CA SER A 201 10.41 10.07 22.91
C SER A 201 9.45 10.80 23.85
N LEU A 202 8.13 10.61 23.68
CA LEU A 202 7.12 11.15 24.59
C LEU A 202 7.29 10.63 26.02
N ARG A 203 7.52 9.32 26.19
CA ARG A 203 7.76 8.73 27.52
C ARG A 203 8.99 9.29 28.22
N LYS A 204 10.07 9.53 27.47
CA LYS A 204 11.28 10.16 28.02
C LYS A 204 11.04 11.61 28.46
N ARG A 205 10.23 12.35 27.69
CA ARG A 205 9.99 13.79 27.94
C ARG A 205 8.90 14.03 29.00
N PHE A 206 7.94 13.11 29.14
CA PHE A 206 6.79 13.22 30.04
C PHE A 206 6.56 11.91 30.83
N PRO A 207 7.45 11.52 31.75
CA PRO A 207 7.36 10.23 32.45
C PRO A 207 6.06 10.10 33.27
N ASP A 208 5.56 11.19 33.85
CA ASP A 208 4.42 11.20 34.78
C ASP A 208 3.03 11.22 34.12
N ARG A 209 2.95 11.34 32.78
CA ARG A 209 1.67 11.47 32.06
C ARG A 209 1.16 10.19 31.43
N ILE A 210 1.90 9.10 31.54
CA ILE A 210 1.53 7.79 30.95
C ILE A 210 1.45 6.77 32.09
N GLN A 211 0.42 6.90 32.91
CA GLN A 211 -0.03 5.82 33.79
C GLN A 211 -0.97 4.92 32.95
N PHE A 212 -0.75 3.60 33.05
CA PHE A 212 -1.58 2.54 32.44
C PHE A 212 -2.87 2.35 33.22
#